data_0ea13c5883046e90890b24baeb182a60
#
_entry.id   0ea13c5883046e90890b24baeb182a60
#
_cell.length_a   1.000
_cell.length_b   1.000
_cell.length_c   1.000
_cell.angle_alpha   90.00
_cell.angle_beta   90.00
_cell.angle_gamma   90.00
#
_symmetry.space_group_name_H-M   'P 1'
#
loop_
_entity.id
_entity.type
_entity.pdbx_description
1 polymer ?
#
loop_
_entity_poly.entity_id
_entity_poly.type
_entity_poly.pdbx_seq_one_letter_code
_entity_poly.pdbx_strand_id
1 'polypeptide(L)'
;MDPVTVSTVISAPREQVFDYLQDIANHSEFTDHFMVDWHLTRIDSVGRGAGARFRVKAPGNRFSWGDATFVEVDRPHRIVETGRTGKNNRIRTIGTYELAPGASGTTRVRFTLETAPATFADRLVESLGARGWLKRKNARSMRRLRAIIEDGEQRGARVTVAAG
;
A
#
# COMPACT_ATOMS: atom_id res chain seq x y z
N MET A 1 -6.26 -11.85 -10.95
CA MET A 1 -5.83 -10.76 -11.88
C MET A 1 -4.32 -10.83 -12.04
N ASP A 2 -3.78 -10.49 -13.23
CA ASP A 2 -2.33 -10.34 -13.38
C ASP A 2 -1.81 -9.29 -12.40
N PRO A 3 -0.59 -9.47 -11.86
CA PRO A 3 -0.01 -8.52 -10.93
C PRO A 3 0.01 -7.08 -11.45
N VAL A 4 -0.26 -6.14 -10.58
CA VAL A 4 -0.14 -4.71 -10.86
C VAL A 4 1.17 -4.23 -10.28
N THR A 5 2.10 -3.86 -11.15
CA THR A 5 3.40 -3.32 -10.73
C THR A 5 3.52 -1.85 -11.08
N VAL A 6 3.99 -1.05 -10.15
CA VAL A 6 4.32 0.38 -10.32
C VAL A 6 5.68 0.65 -9.66
N SER A 7 6.39 1.67 -10.12
CA SER A 7 7.68 2.04 -9.54
C SER A 7 7.88 3.55 -9.52
N THR A 8 8.77 4.00 -8.65
CA THR A 8 9.25 5.37 -8.59
C THR A 8 10.72 5.38 -8.18
N VAL A 9 11.41 6.49 -8.45
CA VAL A 9 12.76 6.74 -7.94
C VAL A 9 12.67 7.93 -6.98
N ILE A 10 13.22 7.77 -5.79
CA ILE A 10 13.17 8.75 -4.69
C ILE A 10 14.59 9.22 -4.41
N SER A 11 14.80 10.54 -4.32
CA SER A 11 16.10 11.16 -4.02
C SER A 11 16.35 11.13 -2.50
N ALA A 12 16.46 9.92 -1.96
CA ALA A 12 16.76 9.66 -0.56
C ALA A 12 17.47 8.31 -0.40
N PRO A 13 18.28 8.12 0.66
CA PRO A 13 18.90 6.83 0.98
C PRO A 13 17.86 5.73 1.18
N ARG A 14 18.22 4.51 0.78
CA ARG A 14 17.32 3.34 0.85
C ARG A 14 16.81 3.07 2.27
N GLU A 15 17.67 3.22 3.26
CA GLU A 15 17.36 3.04 4.67
C GLU A 15 16.27 4.03 5.14
N GLN A 16 16.36 5.28 4.72
CA GLN A 16 15.37 6.31 5.06
C GLN A 16 14.01 6.00 4.43
N VAL A 17 14.00 5.60 3.16
CA VAL A 17 12.76 5.22 2.45
C VAL A 17 12.15 3.98 3.09
N PHE A 18 12.99 3.01 3.44
CA PHE A 18 12.54 1.78 4.09
C PHE A 18 11.95 2.06 5.47
N ASP A 19 12.62 2.87 6.29
CA ASP A 19 12.18 3.20 7.65
C ASP A 19 10.83 3.94 7.63
N TYR A 20 10.57 4.74 6.60
CA TYR A 20 9.25 5.35 6.39
C TYR A 20 8.18 4.30 6.03
N LEU A 21 8.51 3.36 5.12
CA LEU A 21 7.55 2.36 4.61
C LEU A 21 7.25 1.24 5.62
N GLN A 22 8.19 0.87 6.49
CA GLN A 22 7.95 -0.18 7.50
C GLN A 22 7.01 0.24 8.63
N ASP A 23 6.67 1.52 8.74
CA ASP A 23 5.62 2.02 9.62
C ASP A 23 4.29 2.08 8.84
N ILE A 24 3.40 1.10 9.06
CA ILE A 24 2.12 1.02 8.34
C ILE A 24 1.22 2.24 8.61
N ALA A 25 1.44 2.95 9.72
CA ALA A 25 0.70 4.19 10.03
C ALA A 25 0.99 5.31 9.02
N ASN A 26 2.14 5.29 8.36
CA ASN A 26 2.50 6.25 7.32
C ASN A 26 1.80 5.96 5.98
N HIS A 27 1.29 4.74 5.77
CA HIS A 27 0.70 4.36 4.47
C HIS A 27 -0.56 5.18 4.14
N SER A 28 -1.30 5.63 5.14
CA SER A 28 -2.43 6.54 4.94
C SER A 28 -2.01 7.86 4.30
N GLU A 29 -0.81 8.37 4.57
CA GLU A 29 -0.35 9.67 4.11
C GLU A 29 -0.23 9.74 2.57
N PHE A 30 0.13 8.64 1.92
CA PHE A 30 0.27 8.60 0.46
C PHE A 30 -0.84 7.84 -0.27
N THR A 31 -1.74 7.15 0.44
CA THR A 31 -2.83 6.36 -0.15
C THR A 31 -4.23 6.94 0.09
N ASP A 32 -4.40 7.99 0.90
CA ASP A 32 -5.68 8.58 1.32
C ASP A 32 -6.61 8.99 0.17
N HIS A 33 -6.08 9.18 -1.04
CA HIS A 33 -6.86 9.54 -2.21
C HIS A 33 -7.77 8.39 -2.71
N PHE A 34 -7.60 7.15 -2.21
CA PHE A 34 -8.46 6.02 -2.53
C PHE A 34 -8.62 4.99 -1.41
N MET A 35 -7.77 5.04 -0.38
CA MET A 35 -7.89 4.27 0.85
C MET A 35 -8.16 5.24 2.00
N VAL A 36 -9.30 5.10 2.65
CA VAL A 36 -9.78 6.02 3.69
C VAL A 36 -10.15 5.27 4.96
N ASP A 37 -10.44 6.01 6.02
CA ASP A 37 -10.85 5.44 7.32
C ASP A 37 -9.86 4.38 7.82
N TRP A 38 -8.61 4.77 7.85
CA TRP A 38 -7.52 3.93 8.33
C TRP A 38 -7.62 3.74 9.85
N HIS A 39 -7.45 2.49 10.28
CA HIS A 39 -7.37 2.10 11.68
C HIS A 39 -6.22 1.10 11.85
N LEU A 40 -5.37 1.33 12.83
CA LEU A 40 -4.37 0.33 13.21
C LEU A 40 -5.06 -0.86 13.87
N THR A 41 -4.66 -2.06 13.51
CA THR A 41 -5.17 -3.31 14.10
C THR A 41 -4.33 -3.78 15.29
N ARG A 42 -3.18 -3.13 15.52
CA ARG A 42 -2.25 -3.37 16.61
C ARG A 42 -1.66 -2.06 17.12
N ILE A 43 -1.18 -2.05 18.34
CA ILE A 43 -0.52 -0.89 18.96
C ILE A 43 0.77 -0.59 18.23
N ASP A 44 1.59 -1.63 17.92
CA ASP A 44 2.82 -1.48 17.18
C ASP A 44 2.51 -1.34 15.68
N SER A 45 2.86 -0.18 15.13
CA SER A 45 2.67 0.13 13.72
C SER A 45 3.89 -0.18 12.86
N VAL A 46 5.01 -0.60 13.47
CA VAL A 46 6.29 -0.78 12.79
C VAL A 46 6.68 -2.25 12.73
N GLY A 47 7.19 -2.66 11.57
CA GLY A 47 7.81 -3.96 11.38
C GLY A 47 6.84 -5.12 11.21
N ARG A 48 7.36 -6.34 11.28
CA ARG A 48 6.58 -7.57 11.07
C ARG A 48 5.43 -7.70 12.07
N GLY A 49 4.23 -7.98 11.56
CA GLY A 49 3.01 -8.09 12.35
C GLY A 49 2.25 -6.77 12.48
N ALA A 50 2.84 -5.62 12.12
CA ALA A 50 2.10 -4.37 12.04
C ALA A 50 0.97 -4.50 11.03
N GLY A 51 -0.20 -3.96 11.35
CA GLY A 51 -1.36 -4.11 10.51
C GLY A 51 -2.34 -2.95 10.62
N ALA A 52 -3.11 -2.76 9.57
CA ALA A 52 -4.13 -1.73 9.48
C ALA A 52 -5.36 -2.22 8.72
N ARG A 53 -6.47 -1.55 8.96
CA ARG A 53 -7.74 -1.72 8.26
C ARG A 53 -8.17 -0.40 7.67
N PHE A 54 -8.73 -0.43 6.47
CA PHE A 54 -9.12 0.76 5.72
C PHE A 54 -10.31 0.48 4.80
N ARG A 55 -10.90 1.53 4.24
CA ARG A 55 -11.93 1.39 3.20
C ARG A 55 -11.37 1.81 1.85
N VAL A 56 -11.60 0.98 0.83
CA VAL A 56 -11.21 1.25 -0.57
C VAL A 56 -12.35 1.93 -1.30
N LYS A 57 -12.11 3.12 -1.84
CA LYS A 57 -13.02 3.84 -2.73
C LYS A 57 -12.93 3.27 -4.14
N ALA A 58 -13.68 2.21 -4.43
CA ALA A 58 -13.75 1.62 -5.76
C ALA A 58 -14.77 2.35 -6.66
N PRO A 59 -14.65 2.24 -8.01
CA PRO A 59 -15.64 2.76 -8.95
C PRO A 59 -17.07 2.26 -8.64
N GLY A 60 -18.08 3.09 -8.92
CA GLY A 60 -19.47 2.77 -8.64
C GLY A 60 -19.87 3.00 -7.18
N ASN A 61 -19.17 3.87 -6.46
CA ASN A 61 -19.43 4.21 -5.04
C ASN A 61 -19.40 2.98 -4.11
N ARG A 62 -18.63 1.96 -4.48
CA ARG A 62 -18.47 0.74 -3.69
C ARG A 62 -17.32 0.93 -2.72
N PHE A 63 -17.67 1.14 -1.45
CA PHE A 63 -16.70 1.06 -0.38
C PHE A 63 -16.61 -0.38 0.10
N SER A 64 -15.44 -0.96 0.00
CA SER A 64 -15.15 -2.25 0.64
C SER A 64 -14.09 -2.08 1.71
N TRP A 65 -14.26 -2.75 2.82
CA TRP A 65 -13.21 -2.86 3.81
C TRP A 65 -12.06 -3.70 3.25
N GLY A 66 -10.86 -3.27 3.56
CA GLY A 66 -9.64 -4.02 3.33
C GLY A 66 -8.79 -4.00 4.59
N ASP A 67 -7.90 -4.96 4.68
CA ASP A 67 -6.86 -5.02 5.70
C ASP A 67 -5.50 -5.28 5.04
N ALA A 68 -4.45 -4.94 5.76
CA ALA A 68 -3.08 -5.28 5.41
C ALA A 68 -2.30 -5.57 6.69
N THR A 69 -1.42 -6.59 6.63
CA THR A 69 -0.51 -6.94 7.71
C THR A 69 0.85 -7.28 7.14
N PHE A 70 1.90 -6.70 7.67
CA PHE A 70 3.27 -7.02 7.28
C PHE A 70 3.64 -8.43 7.75
N VAL A 71 3.93 -9.30 6.81
CA VAL A 71 4.33 -10.70 7.07
C VAL A 71 5.83 -10.90 6.91
N GLU A 72 6.49 -10.06 6.12
CA GLU A 72 7.93 -10.05 5.93
C GLU A 72 8.43 -8.59 5.94
N VAL A 73 9.50 -8.34 6.69
CA VAL A 73 10.18 -7.05 6.75
C VAL A 73 11.68 -7.34 6.74
N ASP A 74 12.29 -7.24 5.56
CA ASP A 74 13.73 -7.46 5.33
C ASP A 74 14.41 -6.12 5.02
N ARG A 75 14.98 -5.51 6.05
CA ARG A 75 15.57 -4.17 5.96
C ARG A 75 16.95 -4.22 5.29
N PRO A 76 17.25 -3.34 4.36
CA PRO A 76 16.43 -2.28 3.76
C PRO A 76 15.86 -2.66 2.37
N HIS A 77 15.58 -3.94 2.11
CA HIS A 77 15.34 -4.48 0.78
C HIS A 77 13.88 -4.70 0.44
N ARG A 78 13.10 -5.26 1.38
CA ARG A 78 11.78 -5.80 1.03
C ARG A 78 10.80 -5.74 2.20
N ILE A 79 9.55 -5.38 1.88
CA ILE A 79 8.39 -5.49 2.78
C ILE A 79 7.30 -6.24 2.03
N VAL A 80 6.74 -7.27 2.65
CA VAL A 80 5.58 -8.00 2.11
C VAL A 80 4.41 -7.83 3.06
N GLU A 81 3.30 -7.39 2.52
CA GLU A 81 2.02 -7.31 3.22
C GLU A 81 1.03 -8.30 2.63
N THR A 82 0.21 -8.88 3.48
CA THR A 82 -0.94 -9.69 3.08
C THR A 82 -2.20 -9.10 3.67
N GLY A 83 -3.30 -9.29 2.96
CA GLY A 83 -4.57 -8.78 3.41
C GLY A 83 -5.74 -9.38 2.69
N ARG A 84 -6.91 -8.83 2.96
CA ARG A 84 -8.16 -9.20 2.31
C ARG A 84 -8.95 -7.94 1.95
N THR A 85 -9.73 -8.03 0.90
CA THR A 85 -10.60 -6.94 0.44
C THR A 85 -11.83 -7.50 -0.31
N GLY A 86 -12.63 -6.61 -0.86
CA GLY A 86 -13.81 -6.95 -1.63
C GLY A 86 -15.02 -7.33 -0.77
N LYS A 87 -16.10 -7.72 -1.43
CA LYS A 87 -17.34 -8.10 -0.75
C LYS A 87 -17.07 -9.29 0.19
N ASN A 88 -17.40 -9.13 1.47
CA ASN A 88 -17.18 -10.13 2.53
C ASN A 88 -15.70 -10.52 2.72
N ASN A 89 -14.74 -9.65 2.40
CA ASN A 89 -13.29 -9.88 2.54
C ASN A 89 -12.81 -11.17 1.84
N ARG A 90 -13.39 -11.49 0.68
CA ARG A 90 -13.10 -12.76 -0.02
C ARG A 90 -11.86 -12.72 -0.90
N ILE A 91 -11.46 -11.54 -1.35
CA ILE A 91 -10.31 -11.36 -2.23
C ILE A 91 -9.06 -11.26 -1.36
N ARG A 92 -8.16 -12.20 -1.51
CA ARG A 92 -6.84 -12.12 -0.87
C ARG A 92 -5.94 -11.18 -1.67
N THR A 93 -5.12 -10.42 -0.96
CA THR A 93 -4.15 -9.50 -1.54
C THR A 93 -2.75 -9.79 -1.00
N ILE A 94 -1.76 -9.61 -1.85
CA ILE A 94 -0.35 -9.60 -1.47
C ILE A 94 0.25 -8.34 -2.08
N GLY A 95 0.78 -7.47 -1.24
CA GLY A 95 1.53 -6.28 -1.63
C GLY A 95 3.01 -6.50 -1.35
N THR A 96 3.87 -6.17 -2.29
CA THR A 96 5.32 -6.29 -2.11
C THR A 96 5.99 -4.97 -2.47
N TYR A 97 6.71 -4.40 -1.52
CA TYR A 97 7.64 -3.30 -1.75
C TYR A 97 9.04 -3.86 -1.88
N GLU A 98 9.72 -3.54 -2.97
CA GLU A 98 11.12 -3.85 -3.20
C GLU A 98 11.90 -2.56 -3.37
N LEU A 99 12.98 -2.41 -2.61
CA LEU A 99 13.84 -1.23 -2.62
C LEU A 99 15.22 -1.62 -3.14
N ALA A 100 15.65 -0.96 -4.21
CA ALA A 100 16.98 -1.14 -4.79
C ALA A 100 17.72 0.20 -4.82
N PRO A 101 19.05 0.19 -4.63
CA PRO A 101 19.84 1.41 -4.77
C PRO A 101 19.76 1.89 -6.22
N GLY A 102 19.62 3.19 -6.38
CA GLY A 102 19.70 3.89 -7.66
C GLY A 102 21.02 4.64 -7.81
N ALA A 103 21.16 5.38 -8.91
CA ALA A 103 22.32 6.24 -9.12
C ALA A 103 22.30 7.41 -8.11
N SER A 104 23.50 7.89 -7.75
CA SER A 104 23.68 9.13 -6.96
C SER A 104 22.92 9.16 -5.63
N GLY A 105 22.86 8.03 -4.91
CA GLY A 105 22.22 7.97 -3.59
C GLY A 105 20.68 7.95 -3.63
N THR A 106 20.08 7.75 -4.80
CA THR A 106 18.63 7.59 -4.94
C THR A 106 18.19 6.16 -4.62
N THR A 107 16.90 5.96 -4.41
CA THR A 107 16.28 4.66 -4.18
C THR A 107 15.20 4.39 -5.20
N ARG A 108 15.27 3.25 -5.87
CA ARG A 108 14.17 2.75 -6.69
C ARG A 108 13.24 1.94 -5.82
N VAL A 109 11.99 2.36 -5.73
CA VAL A 109 10.91 1.62 -5.07
C VAL A 109 10.02 1.00 -6.11
N ARG A 110 9.80 -0.30 -6.02
CA ARG A 110 8.82 -1.06 -6.81
C ARG A 110 7.75 -1.59 -5.88
N PHE A 111 6.51 -1.34 -6.22
CA PHE A 111 5.36 -1.92 -5.54
C PHE A 111 4.61 -2.85 -6.49
N THR A 112 4.40 -4.08 -6.07
CA THR A 112 3.62 -5.09 -6.80
C THR A 112 2.44 -5.51 -5.94
N LEU A 113 1.23 -5.42 -6.51
CA LEU A 113 -0.01 -5.89 -5.90
C LEU A 113 -0.53 -7.10 -6.66
N GLU A 114 -0.68 -8.20 -5.95
CA GLU A 114 -1.31 -9.43 -6.43
C GLU A 114 -2.67 -9.60 -5.76
N THR A 115 -3.64 -10.11 -6.52
CA THR A 115 -4.98 -10.43 -6.00
C THR A 115 -5.34 -11.86 -6.36
N ALA A 116 -5.90 -12.58 -5.40
CA ALA A 116 -6.46 -13.91 -5.60
C ALA A 116 -7.98 -13.85 -5.38
N PRO A 117 -8.78 -13.75 -6.47
CA PRO A 117 -10.23 -13.72 -6.39
C PRO A 117 -10.77 -15.08 -5.93
N ALA A 118 -11.81 -15.05 -5.09
CA ALA A 118 -12.40 -16.28 -4.55
C ALA A 118 -13.47 -16.88 -5.47
N THR A 119 -14.08 -16.06 -6.35
CA THR A 119 -15.20 -16.50 -7.21
C THR A 119 -15.00 -16.11 -8.66
N PHE A 120 -15.76 -16.74 -9.56
CA PHE A 120 -15.79 -16.37 -10.98
C PHE A 120 -16.29 -14.93 -11.19
N ALA A 121 -17.27 -14.50 -10.41
CA ALA A 121 -17.78 -13.12 -10.45
C ALA A 121 -16.69 -12.10 -10.06
N ASP A 122 -15.87 -12.41 -9.07
CA ASP A 122 -14.75 -11.55 -8.67
C ASP A 122 -13.72 -11.44 -9.81
N ARG A 123 -13.44 -12.56 -10.52
CA ARG A 123 -12.57 -12.56 -11.72
C ARG A 123 -13.11 -11.68 -12.84
N LEU A 124 -14.42 -11.73 -13.08
CA LEU A 124 -15.08 -10.92 -14.11
C LEU A 124 -14.96 -9.43 -13.79
N VAL A 125 -15.20 -9.03 -12.54
CA VAL A 125 -15.05 -7.64 -12.08
C VAL A 125 -13.60 -7.17 -12.22
N GLU A 126 -12.62 -8.02 -11.89
CA GLU A 126 -11.20 -7.73 -12.09
C GLU A 126 -10.84 -7.53 -13.57
N SER A 127 -11.45 -8.30 -14.48
CA SER A 127 -11.21 -8.18 -15.93
C SER A 127 -11.80 -6.90 -16.53
N LEU A 128 -12.85 -6.34 -15.94
CA LEU A 128 -13.59 -5.16 -16.41
C LEU A 128 -12.96 -3.82 -16.03
N GLY A 129 -11.64 -3.72 -16.00
CA GLY A 129 -10.91 -2.45 -15.82
C GLY A 129 -10.38 -2.19 -14.39
N ALA A 130 -10.64 -3.07 -13.43
CA ALA A 130 -10.11 -2.94 -12.06
C ALA A 130 -8.58 -2.86 -12.05
N ARG A 131 -7.90 -3.66 -12.88
CA ARG A 131 -6.44 -3.64 -13.02
C ARG A 131 -5.91 -2.26 -13.43
N GLY A 132 -6.50 -1.65 -14.46
CA GLY A 132 -6.11 -0.31 -14.92
C GLY A 132 -6.37 0.77 -13.87
N TRP A 133 -7.49 0.67 -13.16
CA TRP A 133 -7.82 1.56 -12.06
C TRP A 133 -6.82 1.43 -10.90
N LEU A 134 -6.52 0.20 -10.44
CA LEU A 134 -5.53 -0.06 -9.40
C LEU A 134 -4.14 0.43 -9.80
N LYS A 135 -3.72 0.19 -11.05
CA LYS A 135 -2.44 0.69 -11.56
C LYS A 135 -2.34 2.21 -11.47
N ARG A 136 -3.40 2.93 -11.90
CA ARG A 136 -3.43 4.40 -11.79
C ARG A 136 -3.39 4.89 -10.34
N LYS A 137 -4.15 4.23 -9.44
CA LYS A 137 -4.17 4.61 -8.01
C LYS A 137 -2.82 4.36 -7.35
N ASN A 138 -2.23 3.18 -7.54
CA ASN A 138 -0.92 2.87 -6.97
C ASN A 138 0.20 3.73 -7.59
N ALA A 139 0.14 4.06 -8.88
CA ALA A 139 1.09 4.99 -9.48
C ALA A 139 0.99 6.40 -8.87
N ARG A 140 -0.22 6.85 -8.53
CA ARG A 140 -0.41 8.11 -7.80
C ARG A 140 0.14 8.02 -6.37
N SER A 141 -0.06 6.89 -5.68
CA SER A 141 0.52 6.64 -4.36
C SER A 141 2.04 6.74 -4.39
N MET A 142 2.69 6.13 -5.40
CA MET A 142 4.14 6.19 -5.52
C MET A 142 4.66 7.62 -5.77
N ARG A 143 3.95 8.43 -6.56
CA ARG A 143 4.32 9.85 -6.73
C ARG A 143 4.17 10.65 -5.44
N ARG A 144 3.11 10.40 -4.65
CA ARG A 144 2.91 11.05 -3.34
C ARG A 144 3.96 10.62 -2.33
N LEU A 145 4.27 9.32 -2.27
CA LEU A 145 5.36 8.80 -1.44
C LEU A 145 6.67 9.52 -1.74
N ARG A 146 6.99 9.68 -3.03
CA ARG A 146 8.17 10.43 -3.46
C ARG A 146 8.14 11.87 -2.95
N ALA A 147 7.05 12.61 -3.19
CA ALA A 147 6.92 14.01 -2.78
C ALA A 147 7.01 14.17 -1.25
N ILE A 148 6.42 13.27 -0.48
CA ILE A 148 6.49 13.28 0.99
C ILE A 148 7.94 13.12 1.47
N ILE A 149 8.69 12.20 0.87
CA ILE A 149 10.06 11.91 1.32
C ILE A 149 11.06 12.97 0.83
N GLU A 150 10.93 13.45 -0.42
CA GLU A 150 11.85 14.43 -1.00
C GLU A 150 11.58 15.85 -0.52
N ASP A 151 10.32 16.27 -0.47
CA ASP A 151 9.94 17.69 -0.30
C ASP A 151 9.31 17.97 1.06
N GLY A 152 9.01 16.94 1.85
CA GLY A 152 8.26 17.07 3.11
C GLY A 152 6.84 17.58 2.90
N GLU A 153 6.30 17.44 1.67
CA GLU A 153 4.96 17.89 1.31
C GLU A 153 3.87 17.32 2.21
N GLN A 154 2.74 18.02 2.25
CA GLN A 154 1.58 17.75 3.11
C GLN A 154 1.33 16.25 3.27
N ARG A 155 1.77 15.75 4.39
CA ARG A 155 1.44 14.41 4.84
C ARG A 155 -0.04 14.39 5.14
N GLY A 156 -0.76 13.46 4.57
CA GLY A 156 -2.11 13.12 5.02
C GLY A 156 -2.07 12.80 6.53
N ALA A 157 -3.23 12.71 7.16
CA ALA A 157 -3.26 12.39 8.58
C ALA A 157 -2.64 11.01 8.83
N ARG A 158 -1.58 10.97 9.63
CA ARG A 158 -1.02 9.71 10.12
C ARG A 158 -2.07 9.02 10.99
N VAL A 159 -2.25 7.72 10.78
CA VAL A 159 -3.19 6.93 11.58
C VAL A 159 -2.68 6.82 13.01
N THR A 160 -3.54 7.12 13.96
CA THR A 160 -3.31 6.87 15.38
C THR A 160 -4.21 5.74 15.85
N VAL A 161 -3.80 5.03 16.90
CA VAL A 161 -4.70 4.12 17.60
C VAL A 161 -5.84 4.97 18.15
N ALA A 162 -7.09 4.65 17.80
CA ALA A 162 -8.23 5.30 18.42
C ALA A 162 -8.12 5.08 19.93
N ALA A 163 -8.05 6.17 20.69
CA ALA A 163 -8.19 6.11 22.13
C ALA A 163 -9.57 5.50 22.41
N GLY A 164 -9.58 4.29 23.01
CA GLY A 164 -10.79 3.60 23.43
C GLY A 164 -11.49 4.31 24.56
#